data_129d6688c5daee1c2ed7ae7c2cdcc8af
#
_entry.id   129d6688c5daee1c2ed7ae7c2cdcc8af
#
_cell.length_a   1.000
_cell.length_b   1.000
_cell.length_c   1.000
_cell.angle_alpha   90.00
_cell.angle_beta   90.00
_cell.angle_gamma   90.00
#
_symmetry.space_group_name_H-M   'P 1'
#
loop_
_entity.id
_entity.type
_entity.pdbx_description
1 polymer ?
#
loop_
_entity_poly.entity_id
_entity_poly.type
_entity_poly.pdbx_seq_one_letter_code
_entity_poly.pdbx_strand_id
1 'polypeptide(L)'
;MSRNLLKNTAIVGGMTLVSRVLGLVRDIVLARFGATAGMDAFFVAFKIPNFLRRLFAEGAFAQAFVPVLAEYREQRSPEAVQELISRVAGTLLGILSLVAVVGVLASPVLITVFAPGFLYRDVAQFDLAAGMLRLTFPYILFVSLVAFAAGVLNTFGRFAAASLTPVWLNIVLISAALLVAPRLEQAEMALAGGVLVAGIVQLLFLLPSLRRIRSLPRPRWGIRDSGVRRIMKLMVPGIIGSSAAQINLLVDTMLASFLVTGSVTWLFYSDRLMEFPLGVFAIALSTVILPSLSRSHANNAHDEFSATLDWGLRGVMLVGIPSVAGLVLLARPILATLFQHGDFTAADVDMAGLSLTAYAIGLPGFMLIKVLAPAFYSRKDPRTPVRIAIIA
;
A
#
# COMPACT_ATOMS: atom_id res chain seq x y z
N MET A 1 -14.08 11.25 -25.43
CA MET A 1 -12.97 10.52 -24.78
C MET A 1 -12.12 9.86 -25.87
N SER A 2 -10.82 10.06 -25.92
CA SER A 2 -9.99 9.47 -26.98
C SER A 2 -9.93 7.95 -26.81
N ARG A 3 -10.00 7.20 -27.94
CA ARG A 3 -9.94 5.72 -27.98
C ARG A 3 -8.71 5.16 -27.23
N ASN A 4 -7.65 5.92 -27.19
CA ASN A 4 -6.41 5.58 -26.46
C ASN A 4 -6.59 5.65 -24.92
N LEU A 5 -7.37 6.61 -24.42
CA LEU A 5 -7.63 6.75 -22.98
C LEU A 5 -8.44 5.55 -22.47
N LEU A 6 -9.50 5.16 -23.17
CA LEU A 6 -10.30 3.97 -22.84
C LEU A 6 -9.46 2.70 -22.85
N LYS A 7 -8.61 2.52 -23.87
CA LYS A 7 -7.70 1.37 -23.97
C LYS A 7 -6.74 1.30 -22.78
N ASN A 8 -6.10 2.42 -22.43
CA ASN A 8 -5.17 2.47 -21.31
C ASN A 8 -5.87 2.21 -19.97
N THR A 9 -7.07 2.77 -19.78
CA THR A 9 -7.87 2.52 -18.57
C THR A 9 -8.27 1.06 -18.46
N ALA A 10 -8.68 0.42 -19.55
CA ALA A 10 -9.04 -1.00 -19.57
C ALA A 10 -7.81 -1.89 -19.26
N ILE A 11 -6.64 -1.56 -19.81
CA ILE A 11 -5.39 -2.30 -19.54
C ILE A 11 -5.04 -2.18 -18.05
N VAL A 12 -5.01 -0.97 -17.50
CA VAL A 12 -4.67 -0.74 -16.07
C VAL A 12 -5.70 -1.43 -15.16
N GLY A 13 -6.99 -1.31 -15.47
CA GLY A 13 -8.07 -1.97 -14.72
C GLY A 13 -7.95 -3.49 -14.72
N GLY A 14 -7.71 -4.09 -15.90
CA GLY A 14 -7.51 -5.54 -16.03
C GLY A 14 -6.29 -6.04 -15.26
N MET A 15 -5.16 -5.33 -15.35
CA MET A 15 -3.94 -5.68 -14.60
C MET A 15 -4.11 -5.53 -13.08
N THR A 16 -4.85 -4.51 -12.66
CA THR A 16 -5.20 -4.34 -11.24
C THR A 16 -6.07 -5.49 -10.74
N LEU A 17 -7.03 -5.95 -11.54
CA LEU A 17 -7.87 -7.10 -11.19
C LEU A 17 -7.03 -8.38 -11.06
N VAL A 18 -6.16 -8.65 -12.02
CA VAL A 18 -5.22 -9.80 -11.95
C VAL A 18 -4.36 -9.74 -10.68
N SER A 19 -3.83 -8.55 -10.35
CA SER A 19 -3.05 -8.35 -9.13
C SER A 19 -3.86 -8.62 -7.86
N ARG A 20 -5.13 -8.20 -7.82
CA ARG A 20 -6.02 -8.44 -6.66
C ARG A 20 -6.35 -9.93 -6.50
N VAL A 21 -6.65 -10.63 -7.61
CA VAL A 21 -6.91 -12.07 -7.59
C VAL A 21 -5.67 -12.82 -7.11
N LEU A 22 -4.49 -12.50 -7.66
CA LEU A 22 -3.23 -13.12 -7.20
C LEU A 22 -2.90 -12.75 -5.74
N GLY A 23 -3.27 -11.56 -5.28
CA GLY A 23 -3.16 -11.17 -3.87
C GLY A 23 -4.01 -12.06 -2.97
N LEU A 24 -5.24 -12.36 -3.36
CA LEU A 24 -6.10 -13.28 -2.62
C LEU A 24 -5.52 -14.72 -2.64
N VAL A 25 -5.06 -15.21 -3.78
CA VAL A 25 -4.42 -16.53 -3.89
C VAL A 25 -3.18 -16.61 -2.97
N ARG A 26 -2.36 -15.53 -2.94
CA ARG A 26 -1.23 -15.45 -2.01
C ARG A 26 -1.70 -15.55 -0.55
N ASP A 27 -2.74 -14.81 -0.17
CA ASP A 27 -3.24 -14.78 1.20
C ASP A 27 -3.81 -16.16 1.61
N ILE A 28 -4.48 -16.87 0.70
CA ILE A 28 -4.92 -18.26 0.88
C ILE A 28 -3.71 -19.19 1.09
N VAL A 29 -2.64 -19.04 0.29
CA VAL A 29 -1.43 -19.85 0.44
C VAL A 29 -0.73 -19.55 1.76
N LEU A 30 -0.64 -18.28 2.17
CA LEU A 30 -0.02 -17.90 3.43
C LEU A 30 -0.83 -18.37 4.65
N ALA A 31 -2.14 -18.51 4.55
CA ALA A 31 -2.97 -19.02 5.63
C ALA A 31 -2.58 -20.46 6.06
N ARG A 32 -1.95 -21.24 5.17
CA ARG A 32 -1.46 -22.59 5.52
C ARG A 32 -0.47 -22.64 6.67
N PHE A 33 0.19 -21.53 6.98
CA PHE A 33 1.12 -21.43 8.12
C PHE A 33 0.42 -21.18 9.46
N GLY A 34 -0.92 -21.02 9.47
CA GLY A 34 -1.71 -20.79 10.68
C GLY A 34 -1.50 -19.40 11.29
N ALA A 35 -2.15 -19.17 12.42
CA ALA A 35 -1.97 -17.97 13.22
C ALA A 35 -0.91 -18.18 14.31
N THR A 36 0.32 -18.41 13.90
CA THR A 36 1.48 -18.74 14.74
C THR A 36 2.25 -17.48 15.17
N ALA A 37 3.13 -17.62 16.17
CA ALA A 37 4.07 -16.58 16.57
C ALA A 37 4.96 -16.13 15.39
N GLY A 38 5.36 -17.07 14.52
CA GLY A 38 6.13 -16.81 13.32
C GLY A 38 5.36 -15.98 12.29
N MET A 39 4.08 -16.28 12.06
CA MET A 39 3.24 -15.50 11.14
C MET A 39 2.91 -14.10 11.68
N ASP A 40 2.66 -13.96 12.98
CA ASP A 40 2.53 -12.64 13.61
C ASP A 40 3.81 -11.82 13.43
N ALA A 41 4.98 -12.42 13.67
CA ALA A 41 6.29 -11.80 13.46
C ALA A 41 6.49 -11.38 11.99
N PHE A 42 6.13 -12.25 11.05
CA PHE A 42 6.21 -11.95 9.61
C PHE A 42 5.30 -10.79 9.22
N PHE A 43 4.04 -10.78 9.65
CA PHE A 43 3.12 -9.69 9.28
C PHE A 43 3.55 -8.35 9.86
N VAL A 44 4.08 -8.31 11.09
CA VAL A 44 4.69 -7.09 11.65
C VAL A 44 5.89 -6.65 10.81
N ALA A 45 6.83 -7.57 10.54
CA ALA A 45 8.05 -7.29 9.76
C ALA A 45 7.73 -6.86 8.31
N PHE A 46 6.66 -7.37 7.71
CA PHE A 46 6.20 -6.99 6.37
C PHE A 46 5.45 -5.66 6.38
N LYS A 47 4.70 -5.36 7.44
CA LYS A 47 3.89 -4.14 7.55
C LYS A 47 4.76 -2.88 7.63
N ILE A 48 5.93 -2.94 8.28
CA ILE A 48 6.83 -1.79 8.46
C ILE A 48 7.36 -1.24 7.14
N PRO A 49 8.00 -2.00 6.24
CA PRO A 49 8.42 -1.50 4.93
C PRO A 49 7.25 -1.02 4.07
N ASN A 50 6.10 -1.70 4.15
CA ASN A 50 4.90 -1.29 3.41
C ASN A 50 4.32 0.04 3.91
N PHE A 51 4.34 0.27 5.21
CA PHE A 51 4.00 1.56 5.81
C PHE A 51 4.87 2.69 5.25
N LEU A 52 6.19 2.51 5.28
CA LEU A 52 7.14 3.49 4.76
C LEU A 52 6.99 3.68 3.24
N ARG A 53 6.71 2.61 2.49
CA ARG A 53 6.41 2.67 1.07
C ARG A 53 5.18 3.54 0.77
N ARG A 54 4.07 3.33 1.49
CA ARG A 54 2.85 4.14 1.33
C ARG A 54 3.09 5.60 1.66
N LEU A 55 3.88 5.87 2.69
CA LEU A 55 4.20 7.23 3.13
C LEU A 55 5.07 7.97 2.12
N PHE A 56 6.16 7.35 1.68
CA PHE A 56 7.19 8.01 0.85
C PHE A 56 7.01 7.77 -0.64
N ALA A 57 6.82 6.53 -1.08
CA ALA A 57 6.91 6.18 -2.49
C ALA A 57 5.60 6.38 -3.27
N GLU A 58 4.47 5.94 -2.73
CA GLU A 58 3.18 6.01 -3.43
C GLU A 58 2.46 7.35 -3.22
N GLY A 59 2.59 7.94 -2.03
CA GLY A 59 1.93 9.19 -1.68
C GLY A 59 2.72 10.41 -2.14
N ALA A 60 3.69 10.81 -1.33
CA ALA A 60 4.39 12.09 -1.48
C ALA A 60 5.32 12.14 -2.71
N PHE A 61 6.06 11.06 -2.99
CA PHE A 61 7.01 11.06 -4.09
C PHE A 61 6.34 11.11 -5.46
N ALA A 62 5.35 10.26 -5.73
CA ALA A 62 4.68 10.24 -7.03
C ALA A 62 3.97 11.57 -7.32
N GLN A 63 3.34 12.18 -6.31
CA GLN A 63 2.67 13.48 -6.44
C GLN A 63 3.64 14.64 -6.69
N ALA A 64 4.87 14.55 -6.18
CA ALA A 64 5.90 15.56 -6.38
C ALA A 64 6.69 15.35 -7.69
N PHE A 65 7.05 14.11 -7.99
CA PHE A 65 7.94 13.77 -9.09
C PHE A 65 7.28 13.84 -10.46
N VAL A 66 6.08 13.24 -10.61
CA VAL A 66 5.42 13.13 -11.93
C VAL A 66 5.13 14.48 -12.57
N PRO A 67 4.59 15.51 -11.86
CA PRO A 67 4.35 16.82 -12.43
C PRO A 67 5.64 17.53 -12.86
N VAL A 68 6.71 17.43 -12.04
CA VAL A 68 8.00 18.06 -12.35
C VAL A 68 8.64 17.38 -13.58
N LEU A 69 8.58 16.06 -13.68
CA LEU A 69 9.09 15.33 -14.84
C LEU A 69 8.28 15.65 -16.10
N ALA A 70 6.95 15.78 -15.99
CA ALA A 70 6.11 16.15 -17.12
C ALA A 70 6.43 17.56 -17.64
N GLU A 71 6.62 18.52 -16.73
CA GLU A 71 7.04 19.88 -17.08
C GLU A 71 8.43 19.89 -17.80
N TYR A 72 9.40 19.13 -17.28
CA TYR A 72 10.72 19.02 -17.92
C TYR A 72 10.60 18.42 -19.32
N ARG A 73 9.74 17.42 -19.50
CA ARG A 73 9.52 16.77 -20.80
C ARG A 73 8.90 17.70 -21.83
N GLU A 74 8.04 18.63 -21.42
CA GLU A 74 7.38 19.58 -22.32
C GLU A 74 8.24 20.82 -22.61
N GLN A 75 9.06 21.26 -21.64
CA GLN A 75 9.74 22.56 -21.70
C GLN A 75 11.26 22.46 -21.87
N ARG A 76 11.86 21.27 -21.75
CA ARG A 76 13.31 21.09 -21.75
C ARG A 76 13.74 20.10 -22.81
N SER A 77 15.06 20.10 -23.09
CA SER A 77 15.65 19.12 -24.03
C SER A 77 15.59 17.68 -23.48
N PRO A 78 15.60 16.67 -24.36
CA PRO A 78 15.65 15.25 -23.94
C PRO A 78 16.83 14.93 -23.01
N GLU A 79 17.97 15.61 -23.20
CA GLU A 79 19.17 15.47 -22.38
C GLU A 79 18.92 15.98 -20.95
N ALA A 80 18.24 17.12 -20.80
CA ALA A 80 17.88 17.68 -19.49
C ALA A 80 16.88 16.79 -18.74
N VAL A 81 15.95 16.16 -19.47
CA VAL A 81 15.01 15.17 -18.92
C VAL A 81 15.77 13.94 -18.42
N GLN A 82 16.70 13.41 -19.23
CA GLN A 82 17.52 12.25 -18.87
C GLN A 82 18.45 12.57 -17.68
N GLU A 83 18.96 13.80 -17.62
CA GLU A 83 19.78 14.25 -16.51
C GLU A 83 18.97 14.33 -15.21
N LEU A 84 17.77 14.91 -15.23
CA LEU A 84 16.87 14.93 -14.08
C LEU A 84 16.57 13.50 -13.60
N ILE A 85 16.18 12.60 -14.51
CA ILE A 85 15.90 11.19 -14.21
C ILE A 85 17.11 10.54 -13.53
N SER A 86 18.33 10.77 -14.06
CA SER A 86 19.56 10.19 -13.51
C SER A 86 19.95 10.76 -12.15
N ARG A 87 19.75 12.05 -11.92
CA ARG A 87 20.03 12.71 -10.64
C ARG A 87 19.01 12.33 -9.56
N VAL A 88 17.73 12.24 -9.92
CA VAL A 88 16.68 11.75 -9.00
C VAL A 88 16.95 10.30 -8.62
N ALA A 89 17.25 9.42 -9.59
CA ALA A 89 17.56 8.02 -9.34
C ALA A 89 18.78 7.86 -8.41
N GLY A 90 19.88 8.59 -8.66
CA GLY A 90 21.07 8.51 -7.82
C GLY A 90 20.86 9.06 -6.42
N THR A 91 20.10 10.16 -6.28
CA THR A 91 19.75 10.73 -4.97
C THR A 91 18.85 9.78 -4.17
N LEU A 92 17.82 9.20 -4.80
CA LEU A 92 16.95 8.21 -4.17
C LEU A 92 17.75 6.97 -3.77
N LEU A 93 18.58 6.43 -4.67
CA LEU A 93 19.41 5.26 -4.39
C LEU A 93 20.30 5.51 -3.16
N GLY A 94 21.00 6.65 -3.09
CA GLY A 94 21.88 6.97 -1.96
C GLY A 94 21.11 7.15 -0.65
N ILE A 95 20.03 7.95 -0.64
CA ILE A 95 19.24 8.19 0.57
C ILE A 95 18.57 6.88 1.04
N LEU A 96 17.94 6.13 0.14
CA LEU A 96 17.24 4.90 0.49
C LEU A 96 18.18 3.77 0.89
N SER A 97 19.40 3.71 0.33
CA SER A 97 20.44 2.78 0.81
C SER A 97 20.85 3.08 2.24
N LEU A 98 21.04 4.37 2.56
CA LEU A 98 21.32 4.79 3.94
C LEU A 98 20.16 4.43 4.87
N VAL A 99 18.92 4.74 4.48
CA VAL A 99 17.70 4.38 5.24
C VAL A 99 17.61 2.88 5.42
N ALA A 100 17.89 2.08 4.38
CA ALA A 100 17.86 0.61 4.46
C ALA A 100 18.91 0.09 5.46
N VAL A 101 20.14 0.58 5.42
CA VAL A 101 21.20 0.19 6.37
C VAL A 101 20.81 0.56 7.79
N VAL A 102 20.39 1.81 8.01
CA VAL A 102 19.93 2.28 9.34
C VAL A 102 18.76 1.45 9.85
N GLY A 103 17.77 1.16 9.00
CA GLY A 103 16.61 0.37 9.40
C GLY A 103 16.91 -1.10 9.68
N VAL A 104 17.86 -1.70 8.96
CA VAL A 104 18.36 -3.05 9.26
C VAL A 104 19.05 -3.09 10.63
N LEU A 105 19.90 -2.11 10.92
CA LEU A 105 20.58 -2.00 12.23
C LEU A 105 19.59 -1.67 13.36
N ALA A 106 18.61 -0.82 13.08
CA ALA A 106 17.58 -0.39 14.03
C ALA A 106 16.38 -1.36 14.11
N SER A 107 16.42 -2.54 13.46
CA SER A 107 15.30 -3.49 13.43
C SER A 107 14.73 -3.81 14.82
N PRO A 108 15.53 -4.08 15.88
CA PRO A 108 14.96 -4.32 17.21
C PRO A 108 14.22 -3.10 17.78
N VAL A 109 14.74 -1.89 17.55
CA VAL A 109 14.08 -0.64 17.99
C VAL A 109 12.76 -0.44 17.24
N LEU A 110 12.75 -0.71 15.93
CA LEU A 110 11.54 -0.62 15.13
C LEU A 110 10.48 -1.63 15.61
N ILE A 111 10.86 -2.88 15.88
CA ILE A 111 9.91 -3.87 16.43
C ILE A 111 9.39 -3.42 17.80
N THR A 112 10.24 -2.85 18.66
CA THR A 112 9.78 -2.29 19.95
C THR A 112 8.75 -1.18 19.77
N VAL A 113 8.85 -0.36 18.73
CA VAL A 113 7.89 0.71 18.45
C VAL A 113 6.59 0.17 17.83
N PHE A 114 6.70 -0.76 16.88
CA PHE A 114 5.56 -1.24 16.09
C PHE A 114 4.82 -2.42 16.71
N ALA A 115 5.48 -3.21 17.55
CA ALA A 115 4.93 -4.38 18.22
C ALA A 115 5.57 -4.56 19.61
N PRO A 116 5.42 -3.58 20.52
CA PRO A 116 6.04 -3.63 21.84
C PRO A 116 5.60 -4.84 22.67
N GLY A 117 4.38 -5.33 22.44
CA GLY A 117 3.85 -6.50 23.14
C GLY A 117 4.70 -7.77 22.97
N PHE A 118 5.39 -7.93 21.85
CA PHE A 118 6.27 -9.08 21.63
C PHE A 118 7.43 -9.10 22.62
N LEU A 119 8.03 -7.93 22.93
CA LEU A 119 9.13 -7.83 23.89
C LEU A 119 8.72 -8.25 25.31
N TYR A 120 7.48 -7.93 25.72
CA TYR A 120 7.00 -8.23 27.07
C TYR A 120 6.43 -9.66 27.22
N ARG A 121 5.97 -10.26 26.13
CA ARG A 121 5.28 -11.56 26.16
C ARG A 121 6.17 -12.73 25.77
N ASP A 122 6.96 -12.57 24.72
CA ASP A 122 7.77 -13.64 24.15
C ASP A 122 9.01 -13.05 23.44
N VAL A 123 10.14 -13.10 24.13
CA VAL A 123 11.41 -12.61 23.60
C VAL A 123 11.83 -13.34 22.33
N ALA A 124 11.52 -14.64 22.22
CA ALA A 124 11.84 -15.41 21.01
C ALA A 124 11.05 -14.92 19.80
N GLN A 125 9.77 -14.58 19.98
CA GLN A 125 8.94 -13.96 18.94
C GLN A 125 9.47 -12.56 18.55
N PHE A 126 9.93 -11.77 19.52
CA PHE A 126 10.55 -10.47 19.29
C PHE A 126 11.83 -10.59 18.44
N ASP A 127 12.72 -11.53 18.81
CA ASP A 127 13.98 -11.75 18.09
C ASP A 127 13.72 -12.26 16.68
N LEU A 128 12.73 -13.14 16.50
CA LEU A 128 12.29 -13.62 15.20
C LEU A 128 11.75 -12.47 14.32
N ALA A 129 10.91 -11.60 14.88
CA ALA A 129 10.37 -10.43 14.18
C ALA A 129 11.49 -9.45 13.78
N ALA A 130 12.45 -9.21 14.66
CA ALA A 130 13.62 -8.37 14.36
C ALA A 130 14.50 -8.99 13.27
N GLY A 131 14.72 -10.32 13.30
CA GLY A 131 15.41 -11.06 12.26
C GLY A 131 14.72 -10.97 10.90
N MET A 132 13.40 -11.17 10.86
CA MET A 132 12.60 -11.02 9.66
C MET A 132 12.60 -9.58 9.13
N LEU A 133 12.57 -8.59 10.03
CA LEU A 133 12.63 -7.19 9.64
C LEU A 133 13.96 -6.84 8.99
N ARG A 134 15.08 -7.40 9.45
CA ARG A 134 16.38 -7.22 8.79
C ARG A 134 16.37 -7.70 7.34
N LEU A 135 15.61 -8.75 7.02
CA LEU A 135 15.44 -9.25 5.66
C LEU A 135 14.44 -8.44 4.84
N THR A 136 13.33 -8.01 5.46
CA THR A 136 12.27 -7.30 4.74
C THR A 136 12.56 -5.80 4.58
N PHE A 137 13.30 -5.17 5.49
CA PHE A 137 13.51 -3.72 5.48
C PHE A 137 14.19 -3.20 4.22
N PRO A 138 15.22 -3.86 3.63
CA PRO A 138 15.81 -3.42 2.36
C PRO A 138 14.83 -3.39 1.18
N TYR A 139 13.68 -4.04 1.28
CA TYR A 139 12.60 -3.94 0.28
C TYR A 139 12.16 -2.49 0.03
N ILE A 140 12.28 -1.58 1.03
CA ILE A 140 11.92 -0.17 0.85
C ILE A 140 12.75 0.50 -0.25
N LEU A 141 14.04 0.15 -0.37
CA LEU A 141 14.90 0.65 -1.43
C LEU A 141 14.36 0.24 -2.81
N PHE A 142 14.10 -1.05 -3.00
CA PHE A 142 13.66 -1.59 -4.28
C PHE A 142 12.27 -1.09 -4.66
N VAL A 143 11.32 -1.12 -3.75
CA VAL A 143 9.94 -0.68 -4.04
C VAL A 143 9.85 0.82 -4.31
N SER A 144 10.69 1.64 -3.68
CA SER A 144 10.75 3.07 -3.97
C SER A 144 11.38 3.35 -5.34
N LEU A 145 12.38 2.58 -5.73
CA LEU A 145 12.93 2.64 -7.10
C LEU A 145 11.92 2.12 -8.13
N VAL A 146 11.10 1.12 -7.80
CA VAL A 146 9.96 0.67 -8.62
C VAL A 146 8.94 1.80 -8.79
N ALA A 147 8.58 2.51 -7.72
CA ALA A 147 7.66 3.66 -7.80
C ALA A 147 8.24 4.80 -8.65
N PHE A 148 9.53 5.09 -8.52
CA PHE A 148 10.25 6.03 -9.39
C PHE A 148 10.19 5.59 -10.86
N ALA A 149 10.54 4.34 -11.16
CA ALA A 149 10.51 3.78 -12.52
C ALA A 149 9.09 3.80 -13.11
N ALA A 150 8.08 3.46 -12.30
CA ALA A 150 6.67 3.56 -12.68
C ALA A 150 6.25 5.01 -12.97
N GLY A 151 6.69 5.97 -12.16
CA GLY A 151 6.47 7.41 -12.41
C GLY A 151 7.05 7.87 -13.74
N VAL A 152 8.27 7.46 -14.06
CA VAL A 152 8.90 7.71 -15.39
C VAL A 152 8.05 7.09 -16.49
N LEU A 153 7.74 5.79 -16.41
CA LEU A 153 6.96 5.08 -17.45
C LEU A 153 5.57 5.70 -17.65
N ASN A 154 4.89 6.07 -16.57
CA ASN A 154 3.57 6.71 -16.63
C ASN A 154 3.63 8.09 -17.32
N THR A 155 4.66 8.89 -17.04
CA THR A 155 4.88 10.18 -17.73
C THR A 155 5.10 9.99 -19.23
N PHE A 156 5.69 8.86 -19.66
CA PHE A 156 5.85 8.51 -21.06
C PHE A 156 4.67 7.70 -21.65
N GLY A 157 3.54 7.58 -20.94
CA GLY A 157 2.34 6.88 -21.40
C GLY A 157 2.44 5.35 -21.42
N ARG A 158 3.39 4.77 -20.68
CA ARG A 158 3.64 3.32 -20.61
C ARG A 158 3.12 2.73 -19.30
N PHE A 159 1.81 2.72 -19.13
CA PHE A 159 1.14 2.31 -17.88
C PHE A 159 1.19 0.80 -17.60
N ALA A 160 1.21 -0.02 -18.64
CA ALA A 160 1.06 -1.48 -18.53
C ALA A 160 2.13 -2.13 -17.61
N ALA A 161 3.41 -1.83 -17.84
CA ALA A 161 4.49 -2.41 -17.05
C ALA A 161 4.42 -1.99 -15.57
N ALA A 162 4.12 -0.72 -15.31
CA ALA A 162 3.96 -0.20 -13.96
C ALA A 162 2.83 -0.90 -13.20
N SER A 163 1.69 -1.13 -13.87
CA SER A 163 0.51 -1.77 -13.27
C SER A 163 0.69 -3.27 -13.00
N LEU A 164 1.65 -3.93 -13.64
CA LEU A 164 1.97 -5.35 -13.42
C LEU A 164 2.93 -5.60 -12.26
N THR A 165 3.58 -4.58 -11.72
CA THR A 165 4.60 -4.78 -10.66
C THR A 165 4.07 -5.49 -9.42
N PRO A 166 2.83 -5.24 -8.91
CA PRO A 166 2.35 -5.96 -7.73
C PRO A 166 2.11 -7.45 -7.96
N VAL A 167 1.91 -7.87 -9.22
CA VAL A 167 1.78 -9.29 -9.60
C VAL A 167 3.04 -10.06 -9.22
N TRP A 168 4.22 -9.50 -9.44
CA TRP A 168 5.50 -10.13 -9.11
C TRP A 168 5.70 -10.35 -7.61
N LEU A 169 5.24 -9.42 -6.77
CA LEU A 169 5.25 -9.62 -5.32
C LEU A 169 4.45 -10.87 -4.92
N ASN A 170 3.25 -11.00 -5.49
CA ASN A 170 2.39 -12.14 -5.18
C ASN A 170 2.99 -13.46 -5.69
N ILE A 171 3.50 -13.49 -6.92
CA ILE A 171 4.14 -14.69 -7.49
C ILE A 171 5.33 -15.12 -6.64
N VAL A 172 6.23 -14.19 -6.29
CA VAL A 172 7.44 -14.52 -5.50
C VAL A 172 7.06 -14.99 -4.11
N LEU A 173 6.10 -14.38 -3.42
CA LEU A 173 5.65 -14.82 -2.11
C LEU A 173 4.97 -16.20 -2.16
N ILE A 174 4.12 -16.45 -3.16
CA ILE A 174 3.54 -17.79 -3.37
C ILE A 174 4.65 -18.82 -3.62
N SER A 175 5.63 -18.51 -4.46
CA SER A 175 6.76 -19.39 -4.74
C SER A 175 7.62 -19.62 -3.49
N ALA A 176 7.87 -18.59 -2.68
CA ALA A 176 8.60 -18.70 -1.43
C ALA A 176 7.86 -19.63 -0.45
N ALA A 177 6.54 -19.45 -0.31
CA ALA A 177 5.71 -20.27 0.58
C ALA A 177 5.66 -21.75 0.16
N LEU A 178 5.57 -22.03 -1.14
CA LEU A 178 5.38 -23.40 -1.63
C LEU A 178 6.70 -24.15 -1.88
N LEU A 179 7.76 -23.44 -2.29
CA LEU A 179 9.01 -24.07 -2.74
C LEU A 179 10.16 -23.93 -1.74
N VAL A 180 10.23 -22.82 -1.01
CA VAL A 180 11.36 -22.52 -0.11
C VAL A 180 11.02 -22.83 1.35
N ALA A 181 9.85 -22.40 1.81
CA ALA A 181 9.43 -22.58 3.19
C ALA A 181 9.49 -24.03 3.67
N PRO A 182 9.07 -25.07 2.89
CA PRO A 182 9.15 -26.47 3.33
C PRO A 182 10.58 -26.99 3.54
N ARG A 183 11.61 -26.24 3.12
CA ARG A 183 13.02 -26.61 3.23
C ARG A 183 13.75 -25.93 4.39
N LEU A 184 13.07 -25.02 5.09
CA LEU A 184 13.64 -24.27 6.20
C LEU A 184 13.03 -24.72 7.53
N GLU A 185 13.81 -24.74 8.59
CA GLU A 185 13.32 -25.00 9.95
C GLU A 185 12.31 -23.94 10.41
N GLN A 186 12.57 -22.70 10.05
CA GLN A 186 11.67 -21.58 10.27
C GLN A 186 11.04 -21.17 8.92
N ALA A 187 9.93 -21.80 8.60
CA ALA A 187 9.27 -21.68 7.30
C ALA A 187 8.90 -20.24 6.94
N GLU A 188 8.53 -19.43 7.92
CA GLU A 188 8.13 -18.03 7.73
C GLU A 188 9.32 -17.11 7.36
N MET A 189 10.56 -17.50 7.65
CA MET A 189 11.75 -16.80 7.17
C MET A 189 11.87 -16.81 5.65
N ALA A 190 11.35 -17.85 4.99
CA ALA A 190 11.26 -17.88 3.54
C ALA A 190 10.38 -16.76 2.99
N LEU A 191 9.30 -16.42 3.71
CA LEU A 191 8.41 -15.33 3.33
C LEU A 191 9.11 -13.96 3.45
N ALA A 192 9.85 -13.76 4.55
CA ALA A 192 10.63 -12.53 4.76
C ALA A 192 11.69 -12.35 3.66
N GLY A 193 12.45 -13.40 3.33
CA GLY A 193 13.38 -13.40 2.19
C GLY A 193 12.66 -13.19 0.86
N GLY A 194 11.48 -13.79 0.69
CA GLY A 194 10.61 -13.61 -0.47
C GLY A 194 10.21 -12.16 -0.71
N VAL A 195 9.95 -11.38 0.34
CA VAL A 195 9.66 -9.93 0.21
C VAL A 195 10.84 -9.19 -0.41
N LEU A 196 12.05 -9.45 0.03
CA LEU A 196 13.26 -8.83 -0.54
C LEU A 196 13.45 -9.22 -2.00
N VAL A 197 13.37 -10.51 -2.31
CA VAL A 197 13.48 -11.03 -3.67
C VAL A 197 12.41 -10.42 -4.57
N ALA A 198 11.19 -10.29 -4.09
CA ALA A 198 10.11 -9.65 -4.83
C ALA A 198 10.44 -8.21 -5.22
N GLY A 199 11.01 -7.42 -4.31
CA GLY A 199 11.44 -6.05 -4.62
C GLY A 199 12.49 -6.00 -5.75
N ILE A 200 13.47 -6.90 -5.71
CA ILE A 200 14.50 -7.02 -6.75
C ILE A 200 13.85 -7.41 -8.09
N VAL A 201 12.99 -8.43 -8.11
CA VAL A 201 12.29 -8.89 -9.32
C VAL A 201 11.41 -7.79 -9.91
N GLN A 202 10.67 -7.05 -9.08
CA GLN A 202 9.84 -5.94 -9.52
C GLN A 202 10.68 -4.84 -10.21
N LEU A 203 11.82 -4.49 -9.63
CA LEU A 203 12.71 -3.49 -10.23
C LEU A 203 13.31 -3.99 -11.55
N LEU A 204 13.84 -5.21 -11.58
CA LEU A 204 14.41 -5.81 -12.77
C LEU A 204 13.39 -5.91 -13.92
N PHE A 205 12.12 -6.22 -13.59
CA PHE A 205 11.03 -6.27 -14.56
C PHE A 205 10.77 -4.94 -15.28
N LEU A 206 11.00 -3.80 -14.61
CA LEU A 206 10.78 -2.48 -15.21
C LEU A 206 11.95 -1.99 -16.08
N LEU A 207 13.18 -2.48 -15.86
CA LEU A 207 14.37 -2.01 -16.57
C LEU A 207 14.27 -2.14 -18.11
N PRO A 208 13.78 -3.24 -18.70
CA PRO A 208 13.58 -3.35 -20.14
C PRO A 208 12.63 -2.29 -20.69
N SER A 209 11.57 -1.96 -19.93
CA SER A 209 10.59 -0.94 -20.32
C SER A 209 11.19 0.46 -20.30
N LEU A 210 12.02 0.79 -19.31
CA LEU A 210 12.78 2.05 -19.24
C LEU A 210 13.80 2.14 -20.39
N ARG A 211 14.47 1.04 -20.73
CA ARG A 211 15.42 1.00 -21.84
C ARG A 211 14.72 1.26 -23.18
N ARG A 212 13.52 0.72 -23.40
CA ARG A 212 12.73 0.93 -24.62
C ARG A 212 12.36 2.40 -24.85
N ILE A 213 12.12 3.16 -23.79
CA ILE A 213 11.82 4.61 -23.88
C ILE A 213 13.09 5.47 -23.80
N ARG A 214 14.28 4.87 -23.85
CA ARG A 214 15.58 5.53 -23.71
C ARG A 214 15.75 6.37 -22.45
N SER A 215 15.00 6.01 -21.37
CA SER A 215 15.02 6.72 -20.09
C SER A 215 15.59 5.84 -18.96
N LEU A 216 16.49 4.90 -19.30
CA LEU A 216 17.20 4.13 -18.29
C LEU A 216 18.12 5.08 -17.51
N PRO A 217 17.94 5.24 -16.19
CA PRO A 217 18.75 6.16 -15.41
C PRO A 217 20.22 5.68 -15.33
N ARG A 218 21.14 6.64 -15.38
CA ARG A 218 22.53 6.46 -14.95
C ARG A 218 22.65 7.14 -13.60
N PRO A 219 22.55 6.43 -12.47
CA PRO A 219 22.44 7.06 -11.15
C PRO A 219 23.59 8.05 -10.90
N ARG A 220 23.25 9.31 -10.67
CA ARG A 220 24.18 10.38 -10.34
C ARG A 220 23.67 11.11 -9.11
N TRP A 221 24.56 11.36 -8.16
CA TRP A 221 24.18 12.15 -6.99
C TRP A 221 23.81 13.57 -7.40
N GLY A 222 22.66 14.05 -6.99
CA GLY A 222 22.10 15.32 -7.45
C GLY A 222 21.30 16.11 -6.42
N ILE A 223 21.55 15.95 -5.11
CA ILE A 223 20.78 16.61 -4.04
C ILE A 223 20.78 18.15 -4.15
N ARG A 224 21.80 18.73 -4.80
CA ARG A 224 21.92 20.18 -5.02
C ARG A 224 21.25 20.66 -6.30
N ASP A 225 20.83 19.75 -7.16
CA ASP A 225 20.12 20.09 -8.41
C ASP A 225 18.78 20.77 -8.12
N SER A 226 18.42 21.78 -8.94
CA SER A 226 17.21 22.56 -8.76
C SER A 226 15.93 21.73 -8.90
N GLY A 227 15.90 20.80 -9.86
CA GLY A 227 14.76 19.89 -10.08
C GLY A 227 14.60 18.90 -8.94
N VAL A 228 15.70 18.27 -8.50
CA VAL A 228 15.69 17.36 -7.34
C VAL A 228 15.23 18.07 -6.08
N ARG A 229 15.77 19.27 -5.81
CA ARG A 229 15.38 20.06 -4.64
C ARG A 229 13.90 20.47 -4.69
N ARG A 230 13.39 20.81 -5.88
CA ARG A 230 11.97 21.13 -6.08
C ARG A 230 11.09 19.91 -5.74
N ILE A 231 11.45 18.73 -6.22
CA ILE A 231 10.74 17.47 -5.91
C ILE A 231 10.75 17.23 -4.40
N MET A 232 11.91 17.32 -3.75
CA MET A 232 12.01 17.12 -2.28
C MET A 232 11.14 18.11 -1.49
N LYS A 233 11.10 19.39 -1.90
CA LYS A 233 10.23 20.41 -1.25
C LYS A 233 8.74 20.06 -1.41
N LEU A 234 8.33 19.58 -2.58
CA LEU A 234 6.95 19.17 -2.83
C LEU A 234 6.54 17.89 -2.10
N MET A 235 7.51 17.02 -1.77
CA MET A 235 7.23 15.80 -0.99
C MET A 235 6.82 16.10 0.46
N VAL A 236 7.39 17.12 1.10
CA VAL A 236 7.17 17.39 2.54
C VAL A 236 5.69 17.56 2.90
N PRO A 237 4.88 18.39 2.22
CA PRO A 237 3.45 18.48 2.49
C PRO A 237 2.70 17.16 2.23
N GLY A 238 3.12 16.41 1.21
CA GLY A 238 2.54 15.11 0.87
C GLY A 238 2.78 14.07 1.98
N ILE A 239 3.97 14.04 2.58
CA ILE A 239 4.31 13.18 3.72
C ILE A 239 3.41 13.52 4.91
N ILE A 240 3.31 14.78 5.27
CA ILE A 240 2.48 15.23 6.41
C ILE A 240 1.01 14.86 6.18
N GLY A 241 0.49 15.09 4.97
CA GLY A 241 -0.91 14.77 4.63
C GLY A 241 -1.23 13.27 4.65
N SER A 242 -0.27 12.40 4.29
CA SER A 242 -0.46 10.96 4.30
C SER A 242 -0.19 10.31 5.66
N SER A 243 0.53 10.98 6.56
CA SER A 243 0.94 10.43 7.85
C SER A 243 -0.23 10.10 8.76
N ALA A 244 -1.23 10.96 8.84
CA ALA A 244 -2.37 10.78 9.74
C ALA A 244 -3.11 9.46 9.50
N ALA A 245 -3.40 9.14 8.23
CA ALA A 245 -4.07 7.89 7.87
C ALA A 245 -3.21 6.63 8.13
N GLN A 246 -1.89 6.79 8.13
CA GLN A 246 -0.97 5.67 8.35
C GLN A 246 -0.72 5.39 9.84
N ILE A 247 -0.86 6.38 10.72
CA ILE A 247 -0.67 6.23 12.16
C ILE A 247 -1.68 5.23 12.74
N ASN A 248 -2.95 5.28 12.33
CA ASN A 248 -3.98 4.35 12.81
C ASN A 248 -3.60 2.87 12.53
N LEU A 249 -3.04 2.58 11.35
CA LEU A 249 -2.56 1.23 11.03
C LEU A 249 -1.41 0.75 11.92
N LEU A 250 -0.61 1.70 12.45
CA LEU A 250 0.45 1.41 13.42
C LEU A 250 -0.15 1.07 14.79
N VAL A 251 -1.08 1.90 15.26
CA VAL A 251 -1.73 1.73 16.56
C VAL A 251 -2.43 0.38 16.62
N ASP A 252 -3.17 -0.01 15.58
CA ASP A 252 -3.82 -1.32 15.50
C ASP A 252 -2.83 -2.47 15.68
N THR A 253 -1.68 -2.41 14.99
CA THR A 253 -0.65 -3.46 15.08
C THR A 253 0.00 -3.46 16.46
N MET A 254 0.28 -2.28 17.00
CA MET A 254 0.87 -2.11 18.33
C MET A 254 -0.07 -2.71 19.40
N LEU A 255 -1.37 -2.40 19.35
CA LEU A 255 -2.36 -2.95 20.29
C LEU A 255 -2.49 -4.47 20.11
N ALA A 256 -2.57 -4.96 18.88
CA ALA A 256 -2.66 -6.41 18.60
C ALA A 256 -1.45 -7.19 19.14
N SER A 257 -0.26 -6.57 19.19
CA SER A 257 0.95 -7.23 19.72
C SER A 257 0.87 -7.57 21.21
N PHE A 258 0.04 -6.87 21.99
CA PHE A 258 -0.21 -7.16 23.41
C PHE A 258 -1.23 -8.28 23.63
N LEU A 259 -1.97 -8.66 22.61
CA LEU A 259 -3.00 -9.71 22.69
C LEU A 259 -2.36 -11.10 22.51
N VAL A 260 -3.15 -12.16 22.61
CA VAL A 260 -2.70 -13.53 22.46
C VAL A 260 -2.03 -13.79 21.10
N THR A 261 -1.15 -14.76 21.02
CA THR A 261 -0.48 -15.18 19.78
C THR A 261 -1.52 -15.52 18.73
N GLY A 262 -1.30 -15.09 17.50
CA GLY A 262 -2.24 -15.17 16.38
C GLY A 262 -3.04 -13.87 16.15
N SER A 263 -3.09 -12.95 17.11
CA SER A 263 -3.92 -11.75 17.00
C SER A 263 -3.54 -10.83 15.85
N VAL A 264 -2.26 -10.68 15.55
CA VAL A 264 -1.80 -9.88 14.39
C VAL A 264 -2.22 -10.57 13.08
N THR A 265 -2.13 -11.88 13.03
CA THR A 265 -2.52 -12.70 11.87
C THR A 265 -4.04 -12.64 11.64
N TRP A 266 -4.86 -12.81 12.68
CA TRP A 266 -6.32 -12.71 12.57
C TRP A 266 -6.76 -11.32 12.12
N LEU A 267 -6.12 -10.27 12.66
CA LEU A 267 -6.34 -8.89 12.27
C LEU A 267 -6.00 -8.67 10.79
N PHE A 268 -4.89 -9.23 10.30
CA PHE A 268 -4.48 -9.14 8.90
C PHE A 268 -5.53 -9.73 7.95
N TYR A 269 -6.05 -10.93 8.23
CA TYR A 269 -7.06 -11.57 7.37
C TYR A 269 -8.41 -10.84 7.43
N SER A 270 -8.79 -10.31 8.59
CA SER A 270 -10.01 -9.53 8.77
C SER A 270 -9.96 -8.21 7.97
N ASP A 271 -8.84 -7.47 8.08
CA ASP A 271 -8.60 -6.24 7.32
C ASP A 271 -8.65 -6.50 5.81
N ARG A 272 -8.10 -7.64 5.36
CA ARG A 272 -8.10 -8.07 3.96
C ARG A 272 -9.51 -8.24 3.39
N LEU A 273 -10.40 -8.87 4.15
CA LEU A 273 -11.80 -9.06 3.73
C LEU A 273 -12.57 -7.75 3.74
N MET A 274 -12.33 -6.89 4.72
CA MET A 274 -12.95 -5.57 4.80
C MET A 274 -12.48 -4.63 3.67
N GLU A 275 -11.21 -4.74 3.23
CA GLU A 275 -10.68 -3.95 2.11
C GLU A 275 -11.43 -4.23 0.78
N PHE A 276 -12.10 -5.38 0.63
CA PHE A 276 -12.76 -5.74 -0.62
C PHE A 276 -13.95 -4.82 -0.94
N PRO A 277 -15.01 -4.70 -0.10
CA PRO A 277 -16.09 -3.75 -0.37
C PRO A 277 -15.61 -2.30 -0.41
N LEU A 278 -14.67 -1.92 0.45
CA LEU A 278 -14.10 -0.57 0.47
C LEU A 278 -13.37 -0.25 -0.85
N GLY A 279 -12.56 -1.17 -1.35
CA GLY A 279 -11.74 -0.99 -2.55
C GLY A 279 -12.53 -1.02 -3.84
N VAL A 280 -13.59 -1.84 -3.93
CA VAL A 280 -14.40 -1.96 -5.14
C VAL A 280 -15.38 -0.79 -5.26
N PHE A 281 -16.09 -0.45 -4.19
CA PHE A 281 -17.19 0.52 -4.25
C PHE A 281 -16.79 1.92 -3.81
N ALA A 282 -16.19 2.07 -2.62
CA ALA A 282 -15.94 3.39 -2.07
C ALA A 282 -14.86 4.16 -2.84
N ILE A 283 -13.79 3.47 -3.30
CA ILE A 283 -12.74 4.11 -4.09
C ILE A 283 -13.27 4.45 -5.49
N ALA A 284 -14.03 3.56 -6.14
CA ALA A 284 -14.64 3.85 -7.43
C ALA A 284 -15.56 5.07 -7.35
N LEU A 285 -16.40 5.14 -6.33
CA LEU A 285 -17.31 6.25 -6.10
C LEU A 285 -16.55 7.57 -5.85
N SER A 286 -15.50 7.53 -5.04
CA SER A 286 -14.62 8.68 -4.76
C SER A 286 -14.01 9.27 -6.03
N THR A 287 -13.57 8.43 -6.97
CA THR A 287 -12.95 8.88 -8.23
C THR A 287 -13.95 9.58 -9.16
N VAL A 288 -15.23 9.22 -9.10
CA VAL A 288 -16.30 9.83 -9.89
C VAL A 288 -16.80 11.12 -9.25
N ILE A 289 -16.95 11.13 -7.93
CA ILE A 289 -17.53 12.27 -7.19
C ILE A 289 -16.59 13.48 -7.16
N LEU A 290 -15.29 13.28 -6.95
CA LEU A 290 -14.34 14.38 -6.79
C LEU A 290 -14.33 15.37 -7.96
N PRO A 291 -14.27 14.97 -9.24
CA PRO A 291 -14.33 15.92 -10.37
C PRO A 291 -15.67 16.65 -10.46
N SER A 292 -16.78 15.96 -10.14
CA SER A 292 -18.11 16.56 -10.15
C SER A 292 -18.24 17.65 -9.08
N LEU A 293 -17.89 17.33 -7.83
CA LEU A 293 -17.90 18.28 -6.72
C LEU A 293 -16.98 19.47 -6.98
N SER A 294 -15.80 19.25 -7.56
CA SER A 294 -14.88 20.34 -7.91
C SER A 294 -15.45 21.28 -8.96
N ARG A 295 -16.15 20.74 -9.96
CA ARG A 295 -16.83 21.54 -11.00
C ARG A 295 -17.97 22.36 -10.40
N SER A 296 -18.86 21.74 -9.64
CA SER A 296 -20.00 22.41 -9.02
C SER A 296 -19.54 23.51 -8.05
N HIS A 297 -18.46 23.25 -7.29
CA HIS A 297 -17.87 24.28 -6.43
C HIS A 297 -17.27 25.45 -7.21
N ALA A 298 -16.54 25.19 -8.30
CA ALA A 298 -15.96 26.23 -9.16
C ALA A 298 -17.02 27.10 -9.82
N ASN A 299 -18.19 26.55 -10.12
CA ASN A 299 -19.33 27.25 -10.72
C ASN A 299 -20.27 27.91 -9.68
N ASN A 300 -19.95 27.81 -8.38
CA ASN A 300 -20.82 28.26 -7.26
C ASN A 300 -22.21 27.60 -7.28
N ALA A 301 -22.34 26.41 -7.87
CA ALA A 301 -23.58 25.65 -7.99
C ALA A 301 -23.80 24.82 -6.71
N HIS A 302 -24.26 25.47 -5.63
CA HIS A 302 -24.42 24.85 -4.31
C HIS A 302 -25.42 23.70 -4.30
N ASP A 303 -26.51 23.81 -5.07
CA ASP A 303 -27.54 22.78 -5.14
C ASP A 303 -27.02 21.53 -5.85
N GLU A 304 -26.26 21.67 -6.94
CA GLU A 304 -25.61 20.54 -7.61
C GLU A 304 -24.54 19.88 -6.74
N PHE A 305 -23.78 20.69 -5.99
CA PHE A 305 -22.80 20.20 -5.03
C PHE A 305 -23.47 19.32 -3.98
N SER A 306 -24.54 19.83 -3.35
CA SER A 306 -25.32 19.11 -2.34
C SER A 306 -25.96 17.86 -2.89
N ALA A 307 -26.56 17.92 -4.07
CA ALA A 307 -27.17 16.77 -4.73
C ALA A 307 -26.15 15.68 -5.07
N THR A 308 -24.98 16.06 -5.57
CA THR A 308 -23.88 15.11 -5.87
C THR A 308 -23.36 14.45 -4.58
N LEU A 309 -23.19 15.22 -3.51
CA LEU A 309 -22.76 14.70 -2.22
C LEU A 309 -23.80 13.75 -1.61
N ASP A 310 -25.09 14.14 -1.61
CA ASP A 310 -26.20 13.32 -1.13
C ASP A 310 -26.29 12.00 -1.90
N TRP A 311 -26.19 12.05 -3.24
CA TRP A 311 -26.13 10.86 -4.09
C TRP A 311 -24.99 9.93 -3.70
N GLY A 312 -23.78 10.50 -3.47
CA GLY A 312 -22.61 9.75 -3.04
C GLY A 312 -22.80 9.09 -1.68
N LEU A 313 -23.35 9.81 -0.71
CA LEU A 313 -23.64 9.30 0.63
C LEU A 313 -24.67 8.18 0.61
N ARG A 314 -25.77 8.34 -0.14
CA ARG A 314 -26.78 7.30 -0.35
C ARG A 314 -26.20 6.07 -1.04
N GLY A 315 -25.36 6.26 -2.08
CA GLY A 315 -24.68 5.17 -2.79
C GLY A 315 -23.78 4.35 -1.87
N VAL A 316 -23.01 5.01 -1.01
CA VAL A 316 -22.18 4.33 0.00
C VAL A 316 -23.03 3.54 1.01
N MET A 317 -24.11 4.11 1.50
CA MET A 317 -24.96 3.43 2.47
C MET A 317 -25.72 2.25 1.84
N LEU A 318 -26.19 2.41 0.58
CA LEU A 318 -26.87 1.35 -0.16
C LEU A 318 -25.99 0.10 -0.35
N VAL A 319 -24.70 0.27 -0.55
CA VAL A 319 -23.75 -0.84 -0.70
C VAL A 319 -23.12 -1.22 0.67
N GLY A 320 -22.83 -0.23 1.50
CA GLY A 320 -22.15 -0.43 2.78
C GLY A 320 -22.97 -1.25 3.76
N ILE A 321 -24.26 -0.94 3.92
CA ILE A 321 -25.14 -1.66 4.87
C ILE A 321 -25.27 -3.14 4.50
N PRO A 322 -25.60 -3.54 3.26
CA PRO A 322 -25.60 -4.95 2.88
C PRO A 322 -24.23 -5.62 3.00
N SER A 323 -23.14 -4.89 2.72
CA SER A 323 -21.77 -5.41 2.89
C SER A 323 -21.47 -5.72 4.36
N VAL A 324 -21.87 -4.84 5.30
CA VAL A 324 -21.76 -5.11 6.74
C VAL A 324 -22.53 -6.36 7.12
N ALA A 325 -23.82 -6.43 6.73
CA ALA A 325 -24.64 -7.58 7.01
C ALA A 325 -24.02 -8.88 6.46
N GLY A 326 -23.54 -8.85 5.22
CA GLY A 326 -22.86 -9.99 4.60
C GLY A 326 -21.57 -10.38 5.35
N LEU A 327 -20.71 -9.41 5.67
CA LEU A 327 -19.45 -9.69 6.40
C LEU A 327 -19.71 -10.18 7.83
N VAL A 328 -20.72 -9.67 8.53
CA VAL A 328 -21.05 -10.12 9.89
C VAL A 328 -21.67 -11.51 9.87
N LEU A 329 -22.70 -11.72 9.05
CA LEU A 329 -23.45 -12.99 9.02
C LEU A 329 -22.63 -14.13 8.39
N LEU A 330 -21.77 -13.81 7.40
CA LEU A 330 -20.99 -14.78 6.67
C LEU A 330 -19.49 -14.75 7.05
N ALA A 331 -19.12 -14.06 8.16
CA ALA A 331 -17.72 -13.96 8.60
C ALA A 331 -17.06 -15.34 8.69
N ARG A 332 -17.64 -16.23 9.46
CA ARG A 332 -17.11 -17.59 9.68
C ARG A 332 -17.09 -18.43 8.40
N PRO A 333 -18.20 -18.56 7.62
CA PRO A 333 -18.16 -19.27 6.34
C PRO A 333 -17.12 -18.74 5.35
N ILE A 334 -16.99 -17.42 5.20
CA ILE A 334 -16.01 -16.81 4.30
C ILE A 334 -14.58 -17.14 4.74
N LEU A 335 -14.27 -16.93 6.03
CA LEU A 335 -12.95 -17.22 6.59
C LEU A 335 -12.62 -18.72 6.50
N ALA A 336 -13.57 -19.60 6.82
CA ALA A 336 -13.37 -21.03 6.70
C ALA A 336 -13.12 -21.46 5.26
N THR A 337 -13.91 -20.97 4.31
CA THR A 337 -13.76 -21.35 2.90
C THR A 337 -12.43 -20.86 2.30
N LEU A 338 -11.97 -19.65 2.67
CA LEU A 338 -10.78 -19.06 2.09
C LEU A 338 -9.49 -19.44 2.81
N PHE A 339 -9.51 -19.55 4.14
CA PHE A 339 -8.28 -19.59 4.94
C PHE A 339 -8.14 -20.82 5.84
N GLN A 340 -9.19 -21.60 6.09
CA GLN A 340 -9.08 -22.80 6.92
C GLN A 340 -8.37 -23.95 6.19
N HIS A 341 -7.04 -23.80 6.02
CA HIS A 341 -6.18 -24.76 5.35
C HIS A 341 -4.83 -24.89 6.07
N GLY A 342 -4.28 -26.11 6.09
CA GLY A 342 -3.01 -26.36 6.80
C GLY A 342 -3.16 -26.12 8.29
N ASP A 343 -2.31 -25.27 8.84
CA ASP A 343 -2.27 -24.98 10.29
C ASP A 343 -3.26 -23.87 10.72
N PHE A 344 -4.02 -23.29 9.78
CA PHE A 344 -5.09 -22.35 10.13
C PHE A 344 -6.34 -23.12 10.56
N THR A 345 -6.54 -23.20 11.87
CA THR A 345 -7.54 -24.05 12.51
C THR A 345 -8.95 -23.44 12.54
N ALA A 346 -9.95 -24.21 12.99
CA ALA A 346 -11.30 -23.69 13.25
C ALA A 346 -11.30 -22.63 14.35
N ALA A 347 -10.42 -22.74 15.35
CA ALA A 347 -10.27 -21.73 16.40
C ALA A 347 -9.74 -20.39 15.80
N ASP A 348 -8.83 -20.44 14.83
CA ASP A 348 -8.35 -19.24 14.14
C ASP A 348 -9.47 -18.60 13.31
N VAL A 349 -10.32 -19.40 12.68
CA VAL A 349 -11.51 -18.91 11.98
C VAL A 349 -12.45 -18.18 12.93
N ASP A 350 -12.67 -18.70 14.14
CA ASP A 350 -13.53 -18.07 15.14
C ASP A 350 -12.96 -16.74 15.61
N MET A 351 -11.67 -16.69 15.94
CA MET A 351 -10.98 -15.49 16.38
C MET A 351 -10.90 -14.42 15.29
N ALA A 352 -10.55 -14.82 14.07
CA ALA A 352 -10.58 -13.92 12.90
C ALA A 352 -12.01 -13.44 12.59
N GLY A 353 -13.02 -14.30 12.82
CA GLY A 353 -14.44 -13.95 12.66
C GLY A 353 -14.91 -12.87 13.61
N LEU A 354 -14.48 -12.92 14.88
CA LEU A 354 -14.74 -11.86 15.86
C LEU A 354 -14.10 -10.54 15.43
N SER A 355 -12.83 -10.59 15.00
CA SER A 355 -12.12 -9.43 14.48
C SER A 355 -12.82 -8.86 13.24
N LEU A 356 -13.20 -9.69 12.28
CA LEU A 356 -13.92 -9.26 11.06
C LEU A 356 -15.26 -8.62 11.38
N THR A 357 -16.01 -9.19 12.32
CA THR A 357 -17.30 -8.63 12.75
C THR A 357 -17.12 -7.24 13.36
N ALA A 358 -16.12 -7.05 14.22
CA ALA A 358 -15.81 -5.75 14.79
C ALA A 358 -15.44 -4.71 13.73
N TYR A 359 -14.58 -5.08 12.78
CA TYR A 359 -14.20 -4.22 11.65
C TYR A 359 -15.37 -3.91 10.72
N ALA A 360 -16.22 -4.89 10.44
CA ALA A 360 -17.37 -4.74 9.55
C ALA A 360 -18.35 -3.67 10.05
N ILE A 361 -18.54 -3.56 11.37
CA ILE A 361 -19.38 -2.51 11.98
C ILE A 361 -18.83 -1.11 11.63
N GLY A 362 -17.49 -0.95 11.56
CA GLY A 362 -16.85 0.29 11.19
C GLY A 362 -16.85 0.60 9.68
N LEU A 363 -17.13 -0.40 8.82
CA LEU A 363 -17.06 -0.28 7.36
C LEU A 363 -17.85 0.91 6.78
N PRO A 364 -19.09 1.20 7.19
CA PRO A 364 -19.81 2.38 6.67
C PRO A 364 -19.08 3.68 6.95
N GLY A 365 -18.47 3.82 8.12
CA GLY A 365 -17.65 4.98 8.47
C GLY A 365 -16.44 5.13 7.54
N PHE A 366 -15.69 4.05 7.29
CA PHE A 366 -14.57 4.07 6.35
C PHE A 366 -15.01 4.41 4.92
N MET A 367 -16.15 3.89 4.48
CA MET A 367 -16.71 4.20 3.16
C MET A 367 -17.19 5.67 3.07
N LEU A 368 -17.83 6.20 4.12
CA LEU A 368 -18.25 7.61 4.20
C LEU A 368 -17.06 8.56 4.09
N ILE A 369 -15.94 8.25 4.73
CA ILE A 369 -14.71 9.06 4.62
C ILE A 369 -14.27 9.20 3.16
N LYS A 370 -14.43 8.15 2.33
CA LYS A 370 -14.07 8.18 0.90
C LYS A 370 -14.97 9.09 0.05
N VAL A 371 -16.12 9.49 0.56
CA VAL A 371 -17.02 10.46 -0.07
C VAL A 371 -16.85 11.85 0.54
N LEU A 372 -16.76 11.94 1.86
CA LEU A 372 -16.68 13.21 2.58
C LEU A 372 -15.33 13.91 2.40
N ALA A 373 -14.20 13.18 2.43
CA ALA A 373 -12.88 13.79 2.25
C ALA A 373 -12.72 14.49 0.89
N PRO A 374 -13.13 13.89 -0.26
CA PRO A 374 -13.21 14.59 -1.54
C PRO A 374 -14.06 15.86 -1.53
N ALA A 375 -15.13 15.90 -0.75
CA ALA A 375 -15.97 17.12 -0.65
C ALA A 375 -15.21 18.29 -0.02
N PHE A 376 -14.36 18.05 0.98
CA PHE A 376 -13.48 19.07 1.54
C PHE A 376 -12.36 19.44 0.56
N TYR A 377 -11.73 18.45 -0.09
CA TYR A 377 -10.65 18.71 -1.06
C TYR A 377 -11.14 19.52 -2.25
N SER A 378 -12.37 19.30 -2.74
CA SER A 378 -12.98 20.07 -3.82
C SER A 378 -13.15 21.54 -3.45
N ARG A 379 -13.34 21.84 -2.15
CA ARG A 379 -13.40 23.21 -1.60
C ARG A 379 -12.02 23.81 -1.27
N LYS A 380 -10.93 23.12 -1.63
CA LYS A 380 -9.54 23.49 -1.30
C LYS A 380 -9.26 23.54 0.21
N ASP A 381 -10.01 22.78 1.00
CA ASP A 381 -9.82 22.64 2.45
C ASP A 381 -9.27 21.24 2.81
N PRO A 382 -7.96 21.00 2.69
CA PRO A 382 -7.34 19.76 3.15
C PRO A 382 -7.14 19.74 4.68
N ARG A 383 -7.26 20.89 5.37
CA ARG A 383 -6.94 21.00 6.79
C ARG A 383 -8.00 20.33 7.66
N THR A 384 -9.26 20.49 7.31
CA THR A 384 -10.38 19.94 8.09
C THR A 384 -10.36 18.41 8.17
N PRO A 385 -10.24 17.65 7.07
CA PRO A 385 -10.11 16.19 7.14
C PRO A 385 -8.90 15.72 7.94
N VAL A 386 -7.75 16.38 7.78
CA VAL A 386 -6.52 16.04 8.54
C VAL A 386 -6.72 16.29 10.03
N ARG A 387 -7.33 17.44 10.41
CA ARG A 387 -7.61 17.73 11.81
C ARG A 387 -8.56 16.71 12.44
N ILE A 388 -9.63 16.32 11.74
CA ILE A 388 -10.55 15.29 12.19
C ILE A 388 -9.82 13.95 12.35
N ALA A 389 -8.99 13.56 11.38
CA ALA A 389 -8.23 12.30 11.44
C ALA A 389 -7.19 12.25 12.59
N ILE A 390 -6.73 13.41 13.09
CA ILE A 390 -5.82 13.48 14.24
C ILE A 390 -6.60 13.38 15.57
N ILE A 391 -7.84 13.86 15.60
CA ILE A 391 -8.67 13.86 16.81
C ILE A 391 -9.34 12.50 17.01
N ALA A 392 -9.71 11.80 15.92
CA ALA A 392 -10.30 10.48 15.94
C ALA A 392 -9.27 9.38 16.27
#